data_c2f91ebda2eb3e6d11683e3386a48b61
#
_entry.id   c2f91ebda2eb3e6d11683e3386a48b61
#
_cell.length_a   1.000
_cell.length_b   1.000
_cell.length_c   1.000
_cell.angle_alpha   90.00
_cell.angle_beta   90.00
_cell.angle_gamma   90.00
#
_symmetry.space_group_name_H-M   'P 1'
#
loop_
_entity.id
_entity.type
_entity.pdbx_description
1 polymer ?
#
loop_
_entity_poly.entity_id
_entity_poly.type
_entity_poly.pdbx_seq_one_letter_code
_entity_poly.pdbx_strand_id
1 'polypeptide(L)'
;KLVDGSPVSGQAYFITNGEPMAFFDFVEKVLVALGYPPITGKVPYWLAYSVAALAEGIDTLKGGTLNAENGLTRFSVRYMVTHHYFSIEKAYRDFGWKPRVSLEEGIQRTVAALQQADSKAVGKTVKKAA
;
A
#
# COMPACT_ATOMS: atom_id res chain seq x y z
N LYS A 1 -12.19 10.53 24.47
CA LYS A 1 -13.59 10.05 24.40
C LYS A 1 -14.40 11.04 23.57
N LEU A 2 -15.03 10.56 22.51
CA LEU A 2 -16.06 11.33 21.80
C LEU A 2 -17.30 11.31 22.72
N VAL A 3 -17.72 12.50 23.14
CA VAL A 3 -18.92 12.69 23.98
C VAL A 3 -20.02 13.19 23.06
N ASP A 4 -21.26 12.77 23.30
CA ASP A 4 -22.42 13.30 22.58
C ASP A 4 -22.44 14.83 22.66
N GLY A 5 -22.64 15.49 21.50
CA GLY A 5 -22.56 16.96 21.40
C GLY A 5 -21.16 17.52 21.21
N SER A 6 -20.12 16.69 21.08
CA SER A 6 -18.77 17.13 20.73
C SER A 6 -18.77 17.75 19.31
N PRO A 7 -18.03 18.87 19.05
CA PRO A 7 -17.93 19.48 17.73
C PRO A 7 -17.32 18.56 16.67
N VAL A 8 -16.66 17.47 17.06
CA VAL A 8 -16.10 16.45 16.16
C VAL A 8 -17.09 15.31 15.86
N SER A 9 -18.22 15.26 16.56
CA SER A 9 -19.26 14.24 16.34
C SER A 9 -19.91 14.41 14.98
N GLY A 10 -20.06 13.30 14.23
CA GLY A 10 -20.63 13.32 12.88
C GLY A 10 -19.71 13.87 11.78
N GLN A 11 -18.46 14.23 12.10
CA GLN A 11 -17.49 14.71 11.12
C GLN A 11 -16.62 13.56 10.59
N ALA A 12 -16.23 13.65 9.30
CA ALA A 12 -15.28 12.75 8.67
C ALA A 12 -13.85 13.30 8.78
N TYR A 13 -12.89 12.41 9.08
CA TYR A 13 -11.49 12.74 9.24
C TYR A 13 -10.60 11.74 8.51
N PHE A 14 -9.59 12.26 7.80
CA PHE A 14 -8.50 11.41 7.31
C PHE A 14 -7.47 11.22 8.42
N ILE A 15 -7.16 9.95 8.66
CA ILE A 15 -6.16 9.52 9.63
C ILE A 15 -5.08 8.75 8.86
N THR A 16 -3.97 9.41 8.56
CA THR A 16 -2.86 8.85 7.82
C THR A 16 -1.55 9.15 8.53
N ASN A 17 -0.43 8.58 8.10
CA ASN A 17 0.89 8.86 8.68
C ASN A 17 1.34 10.31 8.48
N GLY A 18 0.69 11.09 7.59
CA GLY A 18 1.10 12.46 7.30
C GLY A 18 2.44 12.59 6.57
N GLU A 19 2.99 11.49 6.09
CA GLU A 19 4.26 11.40 5.36
C GLU A 19 3.99 10.94 3.91
N PRO A 20 3.70 11.86 2.97
CA PRO A 20 3.47 11.50 1.56
C PRO A 20 4.72 10.84 0.96
N MET A 21 4.54 9.69 0.33
CA MET A 21 5.62 8.96 -0.34
C MET A 21 5.13 8.38 -1.66
N ALA A 22 6.01 8.30 -2.67
CA ALA A 22 5.68 7.62 -3.92
C ALA A 22 5.48 6.11 -3.67
N PHE A 23 4.51 5.51 -4.37
CA PHE A 23 4.17 4.09 -4.17
C PHE A 23 5.36 3.16 -4.33
N PHE A 24 6.15 3.34 -5.40
CA PHE A 24 7.31 2.50 -5.65
C PHE A 24 8.45 2.72 -4.66
N ASP A 25 8.63 3.94 -4.13
CA ASP A 25 9.61 4.21 -3.08
C ASP A 25 9.22 3.50 -1.77
N PHE A 26 7.93 3.44 -1.46
CA PHE A 26 7.42 2.67 -0.33
C PHE A 26 7.68 1.16 -0.51
N VAL A 27 7.33 0.62 -1.69
CA VAL A 27 7.54 -0.80 -2.02
C VAL A 27 9.03 -1.15 -1.94
N GLU A 28 9.91 -0.31 -2.51
CA GLU A 28 11.36 -0.52 -2.45
C GLU A 28 11.89 -0.56 -1.02
N LYS A 29 11.46 0.38 -0.15
CA LYS A 29 11.83 0.37 1.26
C LYS A 29 11.43 -0.93 1.96
N VAL A 30 10.23 -1.43 1.71
CA VAL A 30 9.76 -2.71 2.28
C VAL A 30 10.57 -3.88 1.76
N LEU A 31 10.85 -3.95 0.46
CA LEU A 31 11.65 -5.02 -0.15
C LEU A 31 13.07 -5.04 0.41
N VAL A 32 13.72 -3.88 0.47
CA VAL A 32 15.09 -3.75 1.02
C VAL A 32 15.11 -4.15 2.50
N ALA A 33 14.11 -3.75 3.28
CA ALA A 33 14.00 -4.13 4.69
C ALA A 33 13.75 -5.65 4.89
N LEU A 34 13.15 -6.34 3.90
CA LEU A 34 13.02 -7.81 3.85
C LEU A 34 14.27 -8.53 3.34
N GLY A 35 15.32 -7.78 2.93
CA GLY A 35 16.57 -8.34 2.41
C GLY A 35 16.57 -8.60 0.90
N TYR A 36 15.57 -8.09 0.16
CA TYR A 36 15.56 -8.16 -1.30
C TYR A 36 16.39 -7.02 -1.93
N PRO A 37 16.90 -7.18 -3.14
CA PRO A 37 17.61 -6.12 -3.84
C PRO A 37 16.66 -4.95 -4.16
N PRO A 38 17.19 -3.71 -4.26
CA PRO A 38 16.40 -2.55 -4.63
C PRO A 38 15.85 -2.66 -6.06
N ILE A 39 14.77 -1.91 -6.34
CA ILE A 39 14.15 -1.87 -7.66
C ILE A 39 15.04 -1.06 -8.61
N THR A 40 15.70 -1.71 -9.55
CA THR A 40 16.61 -1.05 -10.52
C THR A 40 15.95 -0.69 -11.85
N GLY A 41 14.85 -1.37 -12.20
CA GLY A 41 14.15 -1.16 -13.46
C GLY A 41 13.11 -0.05 -13.40
N LYS A 42 13.13 0.85 -14.39
CA LYS A 42 12.08 1.86 -14.59
C LYS A 42 11.37 1.61 -15.91
N VAL A 43 10.06 1.39 -15.86
CA VAL A 43 9.23 1.27 -17.06
C VAL A 43 8.58 2.62 -17.34
N PRO A 44 8.78 3.22 -18.53
CA PRO A 44 8.11 4.46 -18.90
C PRO A 44 6.60 4.31 -18.85
N TYR A 45 5.90 5.35 -18.36
CA TYR A 45 4.45 5.33 -18.22
C TYR A 45 3.72 4.96 -19.52
N TRP A 46 4.14 5.56 -20.65
CA TRP A 46 3.50 5.29 -21.94
C TRP A 46 3.59 3.81 -22.35
N LEU A 47 4.72 3.15 -22.04
CA LEU A 47 4.91 1.74 -22.36
C LEU A 47 4.01 0.86 -21.46
N ALA A 48 4.02 1.08 -20.15
CA ALA A 48 3.14 0.36 -19.22
C ALA A 48 1.67 0.53 -19.58
N TYR A 49 1.27 1.76 -19.95
CA TYR A 49 -0.11 2.05 -20.34
C TYR A 49 -0.50 1.37 -21.66
N SER A 50 0.40 1.33 -22.65
CA SER A 50 0.15 0.64 -23.91
C SER A 50 0.02 -0.87 -23.74
N VAL A 51 0.87 -1.47 -22.92
CA VAL A 51 0.78 -2.91 -22.59
C VAL A 51 -0.54 -3.21 -21.86
N ALA A 52 -0.94 -2.37 -20.91
CA ALA A 52 -2.22 -2.53 -20.22
C ALA A 52 -3.41 -2.40 -21.17
N ALA A 53 -3.39 -1.43 -22.09
CA ALA A 53 -4.43 -1.26 -23.09
C ALA A 53 -4.56 -2.47 -24.02
N LEU A 54 -3.42 -3.06 -24.45
CA LEU A 54 -3.40 -4.26 -25.25
C LEU A 54 -3.95 -5.48 -24.48
N ALA A 55 -3.55 -5.63 -23.21
CA ALA A 55 -4.04 -6.70 -22.34
C ALA A 55 -5.57 -6.62 -22.16
N GLU A 56 -6.11 -5.44 -21.89
CA GLU A 56 -7.56 -5.20 -21.80
C GLU A 56 -8.29 -5.50 -23.11
N GLY A 57 -7.71 -5.13 -24.25
CA GLY A 57 -8.26 -5.42 -25.57
C GLY A 57 -8.35 -6.93 -25.84
N ILE A 58 -7.29 -7.67 -25.55
CA ILE A 58 -7.25 -9.14 -25.68
C ILE A 58 -8.25 -9.80 -24.73
N ASP A 59 -8.33 -9.33 -23.49
CA ASP A 59 -9.25 -9.86 -22.48
C ASP A 59 -10.71 -9.63 -22.90
N THR A 60 -11.04 -8.46 -23.41
CA THR A 60 -12.37 -8.14 -23.91
C THR A 60 -12.81 -9.12 -25.02
N LEU A 61 -11.88 -9.47 -25.92
CA LEU A 61 -12.14 -10.46 -26.98
C LEU A 61 -12.34 -11.89 -26.42
N LYS A 62 -11.81 -12.17 -25.24
CA LYS A 62 -11.90 -13.48 -24.56
C LYS A 62 -13.04 -13.58 -23.54
N GLY A 63 -13.86 -12.56 -23.39
CA GLY A 63 -15.00 -12.56 -22.48
C GLY A 63 -14.92 -11.57 -21.32
N GLY A 64 -13.82 -10.79 -21.18
CA GLY A 64 -13.73 -9.65 -20.29
C GLY A 64 -13.73 -10.00 -18.80
N THR A 65 -12.67 -10.58 -18.28
CA THR A 65 -12.52 -10.91 -16.84
C THR A 65 -11.47 -10.08 -16.13
N LEU A 66 -10.66 -9.32 -16.90
CA LEU A 66 -9.56 -8.51 -16.37
C LEU A 66 -10.11 -7.30 -15.60
N ASN A 67 -9.65 -7.13 -14.38
CA ASN A 67 -9.96 -5.97 -13.55
C ASN A 67 -8.70 -5.49 -12.80
N ALA A 68 -8.82 -4.41 -12.01
CA ALA A 68 -7.70 -3.83 -11.29
C ALA A 68 -7.09 -4.75 -10.21
N GLU A 69 -7.80 -5.78 -9.78
CA GLU A 69 -7.37 -6.71 -8.74
C GLU A 69 -6.62 -7.91 -9.31
N ASN A 70 -6.96 -8.35 -10.52
CA ASN A 70 -6.44 -9.59 -11.10
C ASN A 70 -5.48 -9.37 -12.27
N GLY A 71 -5.18 -8.11 -12.64
CA GLY A 71 -4.24 -7.87 -13.72
C GLY A 71 -3.85 -6.43 -13.97
N LEU A 72 -2.94 -6.26 -14.93
CA LEU A 72 -2.46 -4.96 -15.35
C LEU A 72 -3.50 -4.28 -16.25
N THR A 73 -4.20 -3.29 -15.71
CA THR A 73 -5.19 -2.47 -16.43
C THR A 73 -4.68 -1.04 -16.60
N ARG A 74 -5.25 -0.30 -17.55
CA ARG A 74 -4.98 1.14 -17.69
C ARG A 74 -5.31 1.91 -16.41
N PHE A 75 -6.35 1.46 -15.70
CA PHE A 75 -6.71 2.03 -14.41
C PHE A 75 -5.61 1.81 -13.37
N SER A 76 -5.11 0.58 -13.19
CA SER A 76 -4.04 0.28 -12.23
C SER A 76 -2.74 1.02 -12.54
N VAL A 77 -2.33 1.10 -13.82
CA VAL A 77 -1.16 1.87 -14.25
C VAL A 77 -1.32 3.35 -13.92
N ARG A 78 -2.48 3.93 -14.21
CA ARG A 78 -2.75 5.35 -13.91
C ARG A 78 -2.83 5.60 -12.41
N TYR A 79 -3.44 4.70 -11.67
CA TYR A 79 -3.55 4.79 -10.21
C TYR A 79 -2.18 4.82 -9.54
N MET A 80 -1.25 3.97 -9.96
CA MET A 80 0.10 3.87 -9.38
C MET A 80 0.96 5.13 -9.56
N VAL A 81 0.70 5.95 -10.59
CA VAL A 81 1.46 7.17 -10.87
C VAL A 81 0.74 8.45 -10.43
N THR A 82 -0.48 8.32 -9.91
CA THR A 82 -1.26 9.47 -9.42
C THR A 82 -1.02 9.65 -7.92
N HIS A 83 -0.96 10.90 -7.47
CA HIS A 83 -0.81 11.20 -6.05
C HIS A 83 -2.11 10.93 -5.29
N HIS A 84 -2.04 10.08 -4.28
CA HIS A 84 -3.16 9.70 -3.42
C HIS A 84 -2.79 9.94 -1.94
N TYR A 85 -2.63 11.21 -1.56
CA TYR A 85 -2.43 11.53 -0.15
C TYR A 85 -3.52 12.47 0.35
N PHE A 86 -3.81 12.38 1.63
CA PHE A 86 -4.83 13.19 2.28
C PHE A 86 -4.24 13.92 3.48
N SER A 87 -4.60 15.21 3.62
CA SER A 87 -4.15 16.02 4.76
C SER A 87 -4.80 15.55 6.07
N ILE A 88 -4.00 15.52 7.11
CA ILE A 88 -4.42 15.22 8.49
C ILE A 88 -4.68 16.50 9.31
N GLU A 89 -4.55 17.68 8.70
CA GLU A 89 -4.65 18.96 9.40
C GLU A 89 -5.99 19.15 10.10
N LYS A 90 -7.09 18.67 9.52
CA LYS A 90 -8.40 18.75 10.16
C LYS A 90 -8.43 17.96 11.47
N ALA A 91 -7.88 16.74 11.46
CA ALA A 91 -7.81 15.90 12.66
C ALA A 91 -6.88 16.51 13.74
N TYR A 92 -5.76 17.09 13.30
CA TYR A 92 -4.85 17.79 14.21
C TYR A 92 -5.50 19.02 14.86
N ARG A 93 -6.15 19.86 14.06
CA ARG A 93 -6.80 21.10 14.55
C ARG A 93 -7.97 20.78 15.50
N ASP A 94 -8.81 19.81 15.14
CA ASP A 94 -10.08 19.61 15.83
C ASP A 94 -9.95 18.75 17.11
N PHE A 95 -8.96 17.83 17.19
CA PHE A 95 -8.73 17.01 18.40
C PHE A 95 -7.26 16.65 18.67
N GLY A 96 -6.32 17.39 18.08
CA GLY A 96 -4.89 17.26 18.38
C GLY A 96 -4.23 15.96 17.90
N TRP A 97 -4.85 15.24 16.94
CA TRP A 97 -4.32 13.97 16.46
C TRP A 97 -3.00 14.14 15.72
N LYS A 98 -2.01 13.31 16.07
CA LYS A 98 -0.71 13.22 15.40
C LYS A 98 -0.32 11.74 15.25
N PRO A 99 0.35 11.36 14.14
CA PRO A 99 0.97 10.05 14.04
C PRO A 99 1.95 9.81 15.18
N ARG A 100 1.89 8.62 15.79
CA ARG A 100 2.82 8.24 16.89
C ARG A 100 4.01 7.43 16.39
N VAL A 101 3.90 6.87 15.20
CA VAL A 101 4.89 6.00 14.58
C VAL A 101 5.19 6.57 13.20
N SER A 102 6.47 6.80 12.91
CA SER A 102 6.89 7.21 11.57
C SER A 102 6.68 6.09 10.55
N LEU A 103 6.66 6.43 9.27
CA LEU A 103 6.53 5.44 8.21
C LEU A 103 7.69 4.44 8.23
N GLU A 104 8.92 4.91 8.47
CA GLU A 104 10.11 4.07 8.57
C GLU A 104 10.01 3.07 9.71
N GLU A 105 9.65 3.53 10.91
CA GLU A 105 9.43 2.65 12.06
C GLU A 105 8.29 1.66 11.82
N GLY A 106 7.22 2.09 11.15
CA GLY A 106 6.11 1.24 10.75
C GLY A 106 6.55 0.10 9.83
N ILE A 107 7.38 0.39 8.83
CA ILE A 107 7.97 -0.61 7.93
C ILE A 107 8.80 -1.61 8.73
N GLN A 108 9.71 -1.15 9.57
CA GLN A 108 10.59 -2.01 10.37
C GLN A 108 9.79 -2.94 11.30
N ARG A 109 8.76 -2.43 11.98
CA ARG A 109 7.87 -3.23 12.82
C ARG A 109 7.11 -4.29 12.02
N THR A 110 6.64 -3.94 10.83
CA THR A 110 5.92 -4.85 9.94
C THR A 110 6.83 -5.96 9.44
N VAL A 111 8.04 -5.62 8.99
CA VAL A 111 9.03 -6.59 8.52
C VAL A 111 9.42 -7.57 9.65
N ALA A 112 9.68 -7.06 10.86
CA ALA A 112 9.98 -7.91 12.00
C ALA A 112 8.83 -8.87 12.34
N ALA A 113 7.57 -8.41 12.25
CA ALA A 113 6.40 -9.25 12.48
C ALA A 113 6.24 -10.34 11.40
N LEU A 114 6.50 -10.02 10.13
CA LEU A 114 6.46 -11.00 9.03
C LEU A 114 7.54 -12.07 9.20
N GLN A 115 8.78 -11.70 9.50
CA GLN A 115 9.88 -12.64 9.73
C GLN A 115 9.60 -13.57 10.92
N GLN A 116 8.97 -13.05 11.98
CA GLN A 116 8.54 -13.90 13.11
C GLN A 116 7.40 -14.85 12.74
N ALA A 117 6.48 -14.43 11.88
CA ALA A 117 5.39 -15.28 11.41
C ALA A 117 5.90 -16.43 10.55
N ASP A 118 6.83 -16.14 9.63
CA ASP A 118 7.43 -17.13 8.76
C ASP A 118 8.25 -18.17 9.56
N SER A 119 9.05 -17.75 10.53
CA SER A 119 9.79 -18.68 11.41
C SER A 119 8.86 -19.58 12.23
N LYS A 120 7.70 -19.06 12.68
CA LYS A 120 6.68 -19.87 13.38
C LYS A 120 5.97 -20.85 12.43
N ALA A 121 5.74 -20.48 11.18
CA ALA A 121 5.13 -21.34 10.18
C ALA A 121 6.05 -22.51 9.82
N VAL A 122 7.34 -22.22 9.57
CA VAL A 122 8.36 -23.24 9.29
C VAL A 122 8.50 -24.20 10.49
N GLY A 123 8.57 -23.70 11.72
CA GLY A 123 8.66 -24.51 12.94
C GLY A 123 7.44 -25.43 13.16
N LYS A 124 6.24 -25.01 12.74
CA LYS A 124 5.04 -25.87 12.78
C LYS A 124 5.07 -26.97 11.74
N THR A 125 5.60 -26.70 10.55
CA THR A 125 5.70 -27.69 9.46
C THR A 125 6.70 -28.79 9.82
N VAL A 126 7.85 -28.44 10.39
CA VAL A 126 8.87 -29.39 10.83
C VAL A 126 8.34 -30.27 11.98
N LYS A 127 7.60 -29.73 12.95
CA LYS A 127 6.98 -30.53 14.04
C LYS A 127 5.88 -31.48 13.59
N LYS A 128 5.26 -31.24 12.41
CA LYS A 128 4.20 -32.13 11.87
C LYS A 128 4.76 -33.24 10.99
N ALA A 129 6.03 -33.13 10.58
CA ALA A 129 6.72 -34.09 9.73
C ALA A 129 7.66 -35.05 10.52
N ALA A 130 7.80 -34.85 11.84
CA ALA A 130 8.52 -35.71 12.79
C ALA A 130 7.50 -36.46 13.68
#